data_527948b477bd342b8ec4bfc2adc18fb3
#
_entry.id   527948b477bd342b8ec4bfc2adc18fb3
#
_cell.length_a   1.000
_cell.length_b   1.000
_cell.length_c   1.000
_cell.angle_alpha   90.00
_cell.angle_beta   90.00
_cell.angle_gamma   90.00
#
_symmetry.space_group_name_H-M   'P 1'
#
loop_
_entity.id
_entity.type
_entity.pdbx_description
1 polymer ?
#
loop_
_entity_poly.entity_id
_entity_poly.type
_entity_poly.pdbx_seq_one_letter_code
_entity_poly.pdbx_strand_id
1 'polypeptide(L)'
;MFQGRARELAELERLYTQGGFQMVVLYGRRRVGKTTLVREFAKDKPALFYTAKVQSDALNLAGFSRELYKYAGLPVTSGAFASWDDAFAFLAKVADGRRLVFMFDEFPYAAAKNESLVSTLQIAIDHLLSSTDVFFILTGSNQGFMEEKVLGAEGDAGESGLGEKNPLFGRRTAQIHLAPFGYRDAAKMLADFDPPDLVRYYACFGGTPYYLSLIDRRASFEENVTRLFFRKEGLLYEEPLMLLRQELREPAIYSSVLGAIASGANTPTLIADRVGIERTSLSKYLNVLSSLYLVEKAVPYGEDRAGSRKGIYRLTEPCFAYWYRFVEPYIDEIEQDAGELAAREVLSADEVSTYVGHWFEVICREWTIEQAKQGLLPLAPIKFGSWWGTNPVTRAQDDIDLIAGNPRRRVALLGECKWREHVDETQAMEKLHARSAVLKGFDDFFYALFTKHAVSSATKMKYADEKHLFISAADLYTD
;
A
#
# COMPACT_ATOMS: atom_id res chain seq x y z
N MET A 1 14.08 13.20 -9.93
CA MET A 1 14.96 12.63 -8.88
C MET A 1 14.21 11.49 -8.21
N PHE A 2 14.86 10.35 -7.90
CA PHE A 2 14.22 9.24 -7.16
C PHE A 2 13.92 9.67 -5.74
N GLN A 3 12.72 9.32 -5.22
CA GLN A 3 12.25 9.73 -3.90
C GLN A 3 11.74 8.50 -3.12
N GLY A 4 11.91 8.54 -1.80
CA GLY A 4 11.47 7.47 -0.91
C GLY A 4 12.24 6.15 -1.07
N ARG A 5 11.66 5.05 -0.56
CA ARG A 5 12.18 3.67 -0.71
C ARG A 5 13.55 3.42 -0.07
N ALA A 6 13.94 4.21 0.90
CA ALA A 6 15.25 4.05 1.54
C ALA A 6 15.43 2.66 2.17
N ARG A 7 14.35 2.10 2.76
CA ARG A 7 14.35 0.78 3.38
C ARG A 7 14.52 -0.33 2.35
N GLU A 8 13.76 -0.26 1.26
CA GLU A 8 13.82 -1.27 0.19
C GLU A 8 15.17 -1.24 -0.54
N LEU A 9 15.70 -0.03 -0.81
CA LEU A 9 17.06 0.12 -1.36
C LEU A 9 18.11 -0.45 -0.42
N ALA A 10 18.06 -0.14 0.87
CA ALA A 10 19.00 -0.65 1.85
C ALA A 10 18.98 -2.18 1.92
N GLU A 11 17.80 -2.81 1.83
CA GLU A 11 17.68 -4.27 1.81
C GLU A 11 18.26 -4.88 0.53
N LEU A 12 17.98 -4.27 -0.64
CA LEU A 12 18.60 -4.71 -1.91
C LEU A 12 20.11 -4.58 -1.88
N GLU A 13 20.67 -3.48 -1.34
CA GLU A 13 22.11 -3.28 -1.19
C GLU A 13 22.72 -4.30 -0.22
N ARG A 14 22.07 -4.54 0.91
CA ARG A 14 22.51 -5.54 1.90
C ARG A 14 22.65 -6.93 1.27
N LEU A 15 21.62 -7.35 0.51
CA LEU A 15 21.63 -8.64 -0.17
C LEU A 15 22.66 -8.69 -1.31
N TYR A 16 22.82 -7.59 -2.04
CA TYR A 16 23.81 -7.51 -3.12
C TYR A 16 25.23 -7.67 -2.60
N THR A 17 25.57 -7.05 -1.47
CA THR A 17 26.90 -7.11 -0.86
C THR A 17 27.26 -8.47 -0.26
N GLN A 18 26.27 -9.32 0.01
CA GLN A 18 26.51 -10.67 0.53
C GLN A 18 27.23 -11.60 -0.47
N GLY A 19 27.17 -11.26 -1.77
CA GLY A 19 27.76 -12.12 -2.84
C GLY A 19 26.97 -13.41 -3.06
N GLY A 20 27.44 -14.25 -4.00
CA GLY A 20 26.80 -15.48 -4.42
C GLY A 20 25.43 -15.25 -5.07
N PHE A 21 24.77 -16.34 -5.43
CA PHE A 21 23.41 -16.24 -6.00
C PHE A 21 22.43 -15.70 -4.96
N GLN A 22 21.68 -14.69 -5.35
CA GLN A 22 20.58 -14.14 -4.55
C GLN A 22 19.34 -14.02 -5.42
N MET A 23 18.19 -14.41 -4.91
CA MET A 23 16.91 -14.23 -5.59
C MET A 23 15.96 -13.38 -4.75
N VAL A 24 15.61 -12.21 -5.28
CA VAL A 24 14.61 -11.31 -4.68
C VAL A 24 13.33 -11.35 -5.49
N VAL A 25 12.21 -11.62 -4.83
CA VAL A 25 10.88 -11.49 -5.42
C VAL A 25 10.32 -10.13 -5.01
N LEU A 26 10.15 -9.23 -6.00
CA LEU A 26 9.64 -7.87 -5.82
C LEU A 26 8.27 -7.76 -6.47
N TYR A 27 7.21 -7.63 -5.68
CA TYR A 27 5.84 -7.58 -6.19
C TYR A 27 5.03 -6.44 -5.56
N GLY A 28 3.90 -6.14 -6.13
CA GLY A 28 3.03 -5.05 -5.73
C GLY A 28 2.25 -4.52 -6.91
N ARG A 29 1.23 -3.71 -6.65
CA ARG A 29 0.35 -3.16 -7.68
C ARG A 29 1.12 -2.43 -8.78
N ARG A 30 0.47 -2.22 -9.90
CA ARG A 30 0.99 -1.34 -10.96
C ARG A 30 1.18 0.09 -10.40
N ARG A 31 2.11 0.82 -11.00
CA ARG A 31 2.36 2.24 -10.71
C ARG A 31 2.97 2.55 -9.34
N VAL A 32 3.27 1.54 -8.50
CA VAL A 32 3.98 1.73 -7.22
C VAL A 32 5.49 1.91 -7.35
N GLY A 33 6.04 1.78 -8.58
CA GLY A 33 7.43 2.10 -8.86
C GLY A 33 8.42 0.92 -8.77
N LYS A 34 7.98 -0.34 -8.96
CA LYS A 34 8.87 -1.53 -8.94
C LYS A 34 10.08 -1.40 -9.87
N THR A 35 9.82 -1.18 -11.15
CA THR A 35 10.88 -1.04 -12.16
C THR A 35 11.79 0.16 -11.89
N THR A 36 11.22 1.26 -11.39
CA THR A 36 11.99 2.46 -11.02
C THR A 36 12.93 2.19 -9.84
N LEU A 37 12.46 1.47 -8.81
CA LEU A 37 13.28 1.04 -7.67
C LEU A 37 14.46 0.19 -8.12
N VAL A 38 14.21 -0.82 -8.96
CA VAL A 38 15.31 -1.70 -9.45
C VAL A 38 16.29 -0.96 -10.34
N ARG A 39 15.80 -0.03 -11.17
CA ARG A 39 16.70 0.82 -11.99
C ARG A 39 17.56 1.74 -11.15
N GLU A 40 17.02 2.34 -10.09
CA GLU A 40 17.81 3.17 -9.17
C GLU A 40 18.87 2.32 -8.44
N PHE A 41 18.47 1.14 -7.92
CA PHE A 41 19.38 0.19 -7.30
C PHE A 41 20.50 -0.26 -8.24
N ALA A 42 20.19 -0.49 -9.51
CA ALA A 42 21.13 -1.02 -10.49
C ALA A 42 21.97 0.05 -11.22
N LYS A 43 21.78 1.33 -10.90
CA LYS A 43 22.33 2.47 -11.65
C LYS A 43 23.84 2.39 -11.88
N ASP A 44 24.60 1.97 -10.86
CA ASP A 44 26.05 1.88 -10.87
C ASP A 44 26.55 0.42 -10.84
N LYS A 45 25.72 -0.53 -11.27
CA LYS A 45 26.01 -1.97 -11.25
C LYS A 45 25.89 -2.58 -12.65
N PRO A 46 26.66 -3.63 -12.96
CA PRO A 46 26.38 -4.43 -14.15
C PRO A 46 24.97 -4.98 -14.08
N ALA A 47 24.13 -4.63 -15.04
CA ALA A 47 22.72 -4.98 -14.99
C ALA A 47 22.17 -5.38 -16.35
N LEU A 48 21.31 -6.40 -16.36
CA LEU A 48 20.52 -6.88 -17.49
C LEU A 48 19.04 -6.85 -17.12
N PHE A 49 18.24 -6.21 -17.96
CA PHE A 49 16.80 -6.09 -17.76
C PHE A 49 16.03 -6.76 -18.90
N TYR A 50 15.10 -7.61 -18.54
CA TYR A 50 14.12 -8.15 -19.47
C TYR A 50 12.70 -7.93 -18.92
N THR A 51 11.82 -7.39 -19.73
CA THR A 51 10.40 -7.20 -19.38
C THR A 51 9.55 -8.10 -20.27
N ALA A 52 8.84 -9.06 -19.66
CA ALA A 52 7.87 -9.89 -20.37
C ALA A 52 6.67 -9.08 -20.82
N LYS A 53 6.05 -9.54 -21.91
CA LYS A 53 4.88 -8.88 -22.51
C LYS A 53 3.71 -9.86 -22.61
N VAL A 54 2.52 -9.32 -22.75
CA VAL A 54 1.30 -10.10 -23.07
C VAL A 54 1.38 -10.56 -24.52
N GLN A 55 2.10 -11.65 -24.77
CA GLN A 55 2.35 -12.23 -26.09
C GLN A 55 2.64 -13.74 -25.95
N SER A 56 2.86 -14.45 -27.06
CA SER A 56 3.17 -15.88 -27.03
C SER A 56 4.50 -16.17 -26.30
N ASP A 57 4.66 -17.40 -25.80
CA ASP A 57 5.88 -17.87 -25.18
C ASP A 57 7.12 -17.70 -26.08
N ALA A 58 7.00 -18.12 -27.33
CA ALA A 58 8.08 -17.97 -28.32
C ALA A 58 8.53 -16.52 -28.52
N LEU A 59 7.61 -15.56 -28.49
CA LEU A 59 7.95 -14.13 -28.61
C LEU A 59 8.59 -13.61 -27.32
N ASN A 60 8.17 -14.08 -26.15
CA ASN A 60 8.85 -13.75 -24.87
C ASN A 60 10.26 -14.32 -24.83
N LEU A 61 10.45 -15.59 -25.20
CA LEU A 61 11.77 -16.21 -25.29
C LEU A 61 12.68 -15.48 -26.31
N ALA A 62 12.15 -15.12 -27.48
CA ALA A 62 12.91 -14.32 -28.47
C ALA A 62 13.31 -12.94 -27.93
N GLY A 63 12.43 -12.29 -27.19
CA GLY A 63 12.71 -11.03 -26.51
C GLY A 63 13.81 -11.17 -25.46
N PHE A 64 13.73 -12.19 -24.62
CA PHE A 64 14.74 -12.51 -23.63
C PHE A 64 16.10 -12.83 -24.25
N SER A 65 16.11 -13.67 -25.30
CA SER A 65 17.31 -14.00 -26.07
C SER A 65 18.02 -12.76 -26.60
N ARG A 66 17.25 -11.82 -27.13
CA ARG A 66 17.75 -10.55 -27.66
C ARG A 66 18.47 -9.72 -26.60
N GLU A 67 17.91 -9.59 -25.43
CA GLU A 67 18.55 -8.83 -24.35
C GLU A 67 19.81 -9.52 -23.83
N LEU A 68 19.83 -10.86 -23.77
CA LEU A 68 21.03 -11.63 -23.43
C LEU A 68 22.17 -11.44 -24.47
N TYR A 69 21.87 -11.54 -25.77
CA TYR A 69 22.86 -11.32 -26.83
C TYR A 69 23.40 -9.89 -26.82
N LYS A 70 22.50 -8.91 -26.65
CA LYS A 70 22.90 -7.51 -26.51
C LYS A 70 23.86 -7.28 -25.35
N TYR A 71 23.56 -7.86 -24.18
CA TYR A 71 24.42 -7.75 -23.00
C TYR A 71 25.77 -8.44 -23.23
N ALA A 72 25.78 -9.58 -23.92
CA ALA A 72 27.02 -10.33 -24.26
C ALA A 72 27.81 -9.70 -25.40
N GLY A 73 27.34 -8.61 -26.03
CA GLY A 73 28.00 -7.99 -27.21
C GLY A 73 27.91 -8.85 -28.46
N LEU A 74 26.96 -9.78 -28.55
CA LEU A 74 26.76 -10.67 -29.69
C LEU A 74 25.75 -10.08 -30.68
N PRO A 75 25.81 -10.47 -31.99
CA PRO A 75 24.84 -10.02 -32.96
C PRO A 75 23.40 -10.45 -32.60
N VAL A 76 22.49 -9.50 -32.59
CA VAL A 76 21.06 -9.75 -32.30
C VAL A 76 20.37 -10.60 -33.36
N THR A 77 21.01 -10.79 -34.53
CA THR A 77 20.54 -11.62 -35.64
C THR A 77 20.74 -13.13 -35.41
N SER A 78 21.32 -13.55 -34.28
CA SER A 78 21.61 -14.96 -33.97
C SER A 78 20.36 -15.84 -33.74
N GLY A 79 19.15 -15.27 -33.82
CA GLY A 79 17.90 -15.98 -33.56
C GLY A 79 17.55 -16.05 -32.06
N ALA A 80 16.45 -16.75 -31.74
CA ALA A 80 16.09 -17.03 -30.34
C ALA A 80 16.76 -18.33 -29.87
N PHE A 81 16.97 -18.48 -28.55
CA PHE A 81 17.31 -19.77 -27.97
C PHE A 81 16.19 -20.78 -28.26
N ALA A 82 16.54 -22.06 -28.34
CA ALA A 82 15.57 -23.11 -28.63
C ALA A 82 14.62 -23.34 -27.44
N SER A 83 15.07 -23.09 -26.21
CA SER A 83 14.31 -23.28 -24.98
C SER A 83 14.68 -22.22 -23.92
N TRP A 84 13.84 -22.10 -22.88
CA TRP A 84 14.16 -21.31 -21.69
C TRP A 84 15.36 -21.89 -20.92
N ASP A 85 15.54 -23.22 -20.95
CA ASP A 85 16.70 -23.88 -20.33
C ASP A 85 18.00 -23.40 -20.97
N ASP A 86 18.08 -23.36 -22.31
CA ASP A 86 19.22 -22.82 -23.04
C ASP A 86 19.47 -21.34 -22.73
N ALA A 87 18.40 -20.57 -22.62
CA ALA A 87 18.47 -19.15 -22.30
C ALA A 87 19.01 -18.91 -20.87
N PHE A 88 18.56 -19.68 -19.87
CA PHE A 88 19.09 -19.59 -18.51
C PHE A 88 20.51 -20.13 -18.39
N ALA A 89 20.86 -21.19 -19.14
CA ALA A 89 22.24 -21.67 -19.20
C ALA A 89 23.18 -20.60 -19.78
N PHE A 90 22.73 -19.87 -20.80
CA PHE A 90 23.50 -18.77 -21.35
C PHE A 90 23.60 -17.59 -20.36
N LEU A 91 22.54 -17.26 -19.62
CA LEU A 91 22.57 -16.25 -18.54
C LEU A 91 23.64 -16.61 -17.50
N ALA A 92 23.67 -17.87 -17.04
CA ALA A 92 24.69 -18.33 -16.10
C ALA A 92 26.11 -18.16 -16.65
N LYS A 93 26.32 -18.51 -17.94
CA LYS A 93 27.59 -18.35 -18.61
C LYS A 93 28.03 -16.87 -18.76
N VAL A 94 27.11 -15.98 -19.07
CA VAL A 94 27.43 -14.54 -19.25
C VAL A 94 27.71 -13.87 -17.90
N ALA A 95 27.18 -14.40 -16.83
CA ALA A 95 27.41 -13.95 -15.46
C ALA A 95 28.65 -14.57 -14.80
N ASP A 96 29.32 -15.50 -15.46
CA ASP A 96 30.50 -16.18 -14.89
C ASP A 96 31.60 -15.19 -14.48
N GLY A 97 32.02 -15.28 -13.21
CA GLY A 97 33.00 -14.39 -12.60
C GLY A 97 32.60 -12.93 -12.46
N ARG A 98 31.32 -12.60 -12.58
CA ARG A 98 30.79 -11.22 -12.50
C ARG A 98 29.56 -11.13 -11.60
N ARG A 99 29.56 -10.13 -10.72
CA ARG A 99 28.33 -9.75 -9.97
C ARG A 99 27.35 -9.07 -10.93
N LEU A 100 26.32 -9.78 -11.40
CA LEU A 100 25.33 -9.31 -12.36
C LEU A 100 23.97 -9.14 -11.71
N VAL A 101 23.37 -7.94 -11.76
CA VAL A 101 21.97 -7.73 -11.45
C VAL A 101 21.14 -8.13 -12.67
N PHE A 102 20.32 -9.18 -12.53
CA PHE A 102 19.38 -9.57 -13.56
C PHE A 102 17.95 -9.33 -13.11
N MET A 103 17.19 -8.54 -13.85
CA MET A 103 15.77 -8.30 -13.61
C MET A 103 14.92 -9.00 -14.66
N PHE A 104 14.05 -9.90 -14.21
CA PHE A 104 12.95 -10.44 -14.99
C PHE A 104 11.66 -9.71 -14.59
N ASP A 105 11.33 -8.66 -15.33
CA ASP A 105 10.19 -7.80 -15.05
C ASP A 105 8.90 -8.36 -15.68
N GLU A 106 7.77 -8.22 -14.98
CA GLU A 106 6.46 -8.73 -15.36
C GLU A 106 6.45 -10.23 -15.70
N PHE A 107 7.18 -11.02 -14.91
CA PHE A 107 7.27 -12.49 -15.04
C PHE A 107 5.91 -13.19 -15.19
N PRO A 108 4.82 -12.75 -14.52
CA PRO A 108 3.50 -13.35 -14.70
C PRO A 108 3.03 -13.44 -16.16
N TYR A 109 3.42 -12.49 -17.02
CA TYR A 109 3.01 -12.53 -18.43
C TYR A 109 3.67 -13.64 -19.23
N ALA A 110 4.94 -13.95 -18.93
CA ALA A 110 5.62 -15.09 -19.55
C ALA A 110 5.09 -16.42 -19.00
N ALA A 111 4.96 -16.53 -17.69
CA ALA A 111 4.50 -17.75 -17.02
C ALA A 111 3.03 -18.10 -17.35
N ALA A 112 2.17 -17.10 -17.56
CA ALA A 112 0.78 -17.35 -18.01
C ALA A 112 0.67 -17.96 -19.41
N LYS A 113 1.74 -17.89 -20.22
CA LYS A 113 1.80 -18.48 -21.58
C LYS A 113 2.66 -19.74 -21.64
N ASN A 114 3.36 -20.06 -20.55
CA ASN A 114 4.18 -21.24 -20.40
C ASN A 114 4.12 -21.73 -18.94
N GLU A 115 3.22 -22.66 -18.66
CA GLU A 115 3.01 -23.17 -17.28
C GLU A 115 4.26 -23.85 -16.71
N SER A 116 5.15 -24.37 -17.56
CA SER A 116 6.39 -25.00 -17.13
C SER A 116 7.49 -23.99 -16.77
N LEU A 117 7.34 -22.70 -17.12
CA LEU A 117 8.41 -21.71 -16.94
C LEU A 117 8.84 -21.55 -15.47
N VAL A 118 7.90 -21.67 -14.53
CA VAL A 118 8.22 -21.59 -13.09
C VAL A 118 9.11 -22.78 -12.68
N SER A 119 8.80 -23.99 -13.14
CA SER A 119 9.61 -25.19 -12.89
C SER A 119 10.93 -25.17 -13.63
N THR A 120 10.94 -24.68 -14.87
CA THR A 120 12.20 -24.47 -15.64
C THR A 120 13.13 -23.49 -14.92
N LEU A 121 12.59 -22.39 -14.42
CA LEU A 121 13.38 -21.43 -13.62
C LEU A 121 13.90 -22.08 -12.33
N GLN A 122 13.08 -22.91 -11.66
CA GLN A 122 13.53 -23.66 -10.48
C GLN A 122 14.73 -24.54 -10.81
N ILE A 123 14.66 -25.35 -11.87
CA ILE A 123 15.73 -26.25 -12.31
C ILE A 123 17.00 -25.44 -12.66
N ALA A 124 16.83 -24.32 -13.36
CA ALA A 124 17.93 -23.43 -13.69
C ALA A 124 18.61 -22.85 -12.44
N ILE A 125 17.84 -22.48 -11.41
CA ILE A 125 18.40 -22.01 -10.13
C ILE A 125 19.19 -23.12 -9.46
N ASP A 126 18.60 -24.32 -9.33
CA ASP A 126 19.22 -25.43 -8.59
C ASP A 126 20.51 -25.93 -9.22
N HIS A 127 20.59 -25.97 -10.55
CA HIS A 127 21.69 -26.63 -11.26
C HIS A 127 22.68 -25.67 -11.94
N LEU A 128 22.29 -24.41 -12.19
CA LEU A 128 23.09 -23.48 -12.98
C LEU A 128 23.37 -22.19 -12.21
N LEU A 129 22.32 -21.47 -11.79
CA LEU A 129 22.47 -20.11 -11.25
C LEU A 129 22.99 -20.08 -9.81
N SER A 130 22.71 -21.11 -9.00
CA SER A 130 23.15 -21.18 -7.60
C SER A 130 24.68 -21.16 -7.44
N SER A 131 25.43 -21.55 -8.46
CA SER A 131 26.89 -21.49 -8.49
C SER A 131 27.45 -20.17 -9.03
N THR A 132 26.59 -19.23 -9.41
CA THR A 132 26.98 -17.94 -10.01
C THR A 132 26.87 -16.81 -9.00
N ASP A 133 27.33 -15.62 -9.41
CA ASP A 133 27.22 -14.37 -8.67
C ASP A 133 26.03 -13.51 -9.16
N VAL A 134 24.97 -14.15 -9.67
CA VAL A 134 23.78 -13.45 -10.17
C VAL A 134 22.93 -12.95 -9.00
N PHE A 135 22.58 -11.66 -9.04
CA PHE A 135 21.55 -11.06 -8.22
C PHE A 135 20.24 -11.01 -9.03
N PHE A 136 19.41 -12.02 -8.84
CA PHE A 136 18.19 -12.23 -9.63
C PHE A 136 17.01 -11.50 -8.98
N ILE A 137 16.40 -10.57 -9.69
CA ILE A 137 15.19 -9.87 -9.26
C ILE A 137 14.03 -10.31 -10.14
N LEU A 138 13.07 -11.03 -9.56
CA LEU A 138 11.83 -11.43 -10.20
C LEU A 138 10.73 -10.45 -9.84
N THR A 139 10.11 -9.79 -10.82
CA THR A 139 9.03 -8.84 -10.53
C THR A 139 7.71 -9.23 -11.18
N GLY A 140 6.61 -8.76 -10.57
CA GLY A 140 5.28 -8.90 -11.13
C GLY A 140 4.30 -7.89 -10.54
N SER A 141 3.40 -7.39 -11.38
CA SER A 141 2.31 -6.51 -10.96
C SER A 141 1.04 -7.27 -10.59
N ASN A 142 0.83 -8.47 -11.13
CA ASN A 142 -0.27 -9.34 -10.74
C ASN A 142 0.03 -9.98 -9.36
N GLN A 143 -0.55 -9.39 -8.31
CA GLN A 143 -0.29 -9.81 -6.93
C GLN A 143 -0.76 -11.23 -6.66
N GLY A 144 -1.97 -11.58 -7.09
CA GLY A 144 -2.52 -12.92 -6.90
C GLY A 144 -1.63 -14.01 -7.53
N PHE A 145 -1.13 -13.80 -8.76
CA PHE A 145 -0.20 -14.72 -9.39
C PHE A 145 1.12 -14.84 -8.60
N MET A 146 1.67 -13.69 -8.18
CA MET A 146 2.94 -13.68 -7.44
C MET A 146 2.80 -14.39 -6.10
N GLU A 147 1.72 -14.16 -5.37
CA GLU A 147 1.47 -14.80 -4.07
C GLU A 147 1.19 -16.30 -4.22
N GLU A 148 0.33 -16.70 -5.15
CA GLU A 148 -0.06 -18.08 -5.35
C GLU A 148 1.03 -18.92 -6.04
N LYS A 149 1.55 -18.46 -7.19
CA LYS A 149 2.43 -19.25 -8.06
C LYS A 149 3.92 -19.07 -7.79
N VAL A 150 4.32 -17.93 -7.26
CA VAL A 150 5.73 -17.62 -7.01
C VAL A 150 6.09 -17.74 -5.53
N LEU A 151 5.22 -17.23 -4.63
CA LEU A 151 5.49 -17.23 -3.21
C LEU A 151 4.93 -18.46 -2.49
N GLY A 152 3.93 -19.13 -3.05
CA GLY A 152 3.28 -20.27 -2.44
C GLY A 152 2.45 -19.91 -1.21
N ALA A 153 1.91 -18.69 -1.18
CA ALA A 153 0.98 -18.27 -0.14
C ALA A 153 -0.31 -19.09 -0.28
N GLU A 154 -0.82 -19.64 0.82
CA GLU A 154 -2.09 -20.36 0.83
C GLU A 154 -3.22 -19.39 0.45
N GLY A 155 -3.90 -19.70 -0.65
CA GLY A 155 -5.24 -19.17 -0.86
C GLY A 155 -6.17 -19.76 0.20
N ASP A 156 -7.20 -19.00 0.58
CA ASP A 156 -8.14 -19.22 1.71
C ASP A 156 -9.00 -20.51 1.63
N ALA A 157 -8.53 -21.53 0.96
CA ALA A 157 -9.14 -22.85 0.88
C ALA A 157 -8.25 -23.86 1.61
N GLY A 158 -8.41 -23.94 2.91
CA GLY A 158 -8.14 -25.02 3.88
C GLY A 158 -7.46 -26.35 3.47
N GLU A 159 -6.68 -26.38 2.40
CA GLU A 159 -5.84 -27.48 2.01
C GLU A 159 -4.38 -27.17 2.39
N SER A 160 -4.05 -27.52 3.61
CA SER A 160 -2.69 -27.58 4.12
C SER A 160 -1.81 -28.40 3.14
N GLY A 161 -0.80 -27.75 2.53
CA GLY A 161 0.21 -28.46 1.76
C GLY A 161 0.64 -27.82 0.43
N LEU A 162 0.09 -26.70 -0.02
CA LEU A 162 0.48 -26.08 -1.30
C LEU A 162 1.80 -25.29 -1.23
N GLY A 163 2.20 -24.79 -0.06
CA GLY A 163 3.46 -24.06 0.10
C GLY A 163 4.71 -24.88 -0.23
N GLU A 164 4.72 -26.17 0.13
CA GLU A 164 5.83 -27.09 -0.16
C GLU A 164 5.87 -27.56 -1.64
N LYS A 165 4.76 -27.43 -2.37
CA LYS A 165 4.66 -27.80 -3.79
C LYS A 165 5.04 -26.65 -4.74
N ASN A 166 5.27 -25.45 -4.24
CA ASN A 166 5.67 -24.34 -5.10
C ASN A 166 7.14 -24.50 -5.53
N PRO A 167 7.43 -24.54 -6.85
CA PRO A 167 8.78 -24.78 -7.36
C PRO A 167 9.84 -23.77 -6.85
N LEU A 168 9.47 -22.54 -6.59
CA LEU A 168 10.39 -21.48 -6.14
C LEU A 168 10.48 -21.35 -4.60
N PHE A 169 9.70 -22.16 -3.86
CA PHE A 169 9.79 -22.18 -2.40
C PHE A 169 11.21 -22.60 -1.93
N GLY A 170 11.76 -21.86 -0.97
CA GLY A 170 13.12 -22.10 -0.44
C GLY A 170 14.28 -21.61 -1.32
N ARG A 171 14.03 -21.08 -2.54
CA ARG A 171 15.06 -20.58 -3.46
C ARG A 171 15.19 -19.07 -3.45
N ARG A 172 14.17 -18.38 -2.92
CA ARG A 172 14.21 -16.93 -2.74
C ARG A 172 15.00 -16.55 -1.49
N THR A 173 15.85 -15.56 -1.61
CA THR A 173 16.59 -14.97 -0.49
C THR A 173 15.76 -13.93 0.25
N ALA A 174 14.93 -13.19 -0.48
CA ALA A 174 14.00 -12.22 0.08
C ALA A 174 12.74 -12.05 -0.77
N GLN A 175 11.68 -11.58 -0.12
CA GLN A 175 10.48 -11.11 -0.78
C GLN A 175 10.17 -9.69 -0.32
N ILE A 176 9.87 -8.80 -1.26
CA ILE A 176 9.54 -7.41 -0.99
C ILE A 176 8.18 -7.12 -1.63
N HIS A 177 7.18 -6.91 -0.77
CA HIS A 177 5.91 -6.33 -1.21
C HIS A 177 6.06 -4.81 -1.28
N LEU A 178 6.02 -4.25 -2.48
CA LEU A 178 6.12 -2.80 -2.69
C LEU A 178 4.74 -2.16 -2.61
N ALA A 179 4.40 -1.67 -1.44
CA ALA A 179 3.18 -0.91 -1.19
C ALA A 179 3.29 0.53 -1.76
N PRO A 180 2.20 1.29 -1.91
CA PRO A 180 2.26 2.74 -2.09
C PRO A 180 3.13 3.40 -1.01
N PHE A 181 3.56 4.63 -1.23
CA PHE A 181 4.28 5.39 -0.20
C PHE A 181 3.41 5.63 1.03
N GLY A 182 3.98 5.60 2.21
CA GLY A 182 3.42 6.23 3.38
C GLY A 182 3.42 7.76 3.23
N TYR A 183 2.74 8.45 4.14
CA TYR A 183 2.53 9.90 4.03
C TYR A 183 3.82 10.72 3.93
N ARG A 184 4.92 10.32 4.63
CA ARG A 184 6.20 11.03 4.59
C ARG A 184 6.91 10.91 3.24
N ASP A 185 6.94 9.70 2.65
CA ASP A 185 7.56 9.51 1.35
C ASP A 185 6.72 10.16 0.22
N ALA A 186 5.38 10.16 0.37
CA ALA A 186 4.48 10.89 -0.52
C ALA A 186 4.75 12.41 -0.45
N ALA A 187 4.93 12.97 0.75
CA ALA A 187 5.26 14.37 0.96
C ALA A 187 6.57 14.80 0.29
N LYS A 188 7.59 13.92 0.23
CA LYS A 188 8.84 14.22 -0.50
C LYS A 188 8.62 14.52 -1.98
N MET A 189 7.59 13.90 -2.59
CA MET A 189 7.20 14.22 -3.96
C MET A 189 6.44 15.53 -4.09
N LEU A 190 5.90 16.06 -3.00
CA LEU A 190 5.03 17.23 -2.91
C LEU A 190 5.60 18.31 -1.99
N ALA A 191 6.92 18.40 -1.88
CA ALA A 191 7.63 19.23 -0.90
C ALA A 191 7.37 20.75 -1.01
N ASP A 192 6.73 21.20 -2.08
CA ASP A 192 6.39 22.62 -2.29
C ASP A 192 5.07 23.03 -1.60
N PHE A 193 4.28 22.07 -1.13
CA PHE A 193 3.01 22.33 -0.45
C PHE A 193 3.17 22.41 1.07
N ASP A 194 2.28 23.14 1.71
CA ASP A 194 2.25 23.22 3.17
C ASP A 194 1.71 21.92 3.82
N PRO A 195 1.98 21.69 5.12
CA PRO A 195 1.57 20.47 5.79
C PRO A 195 0.05 20.15 5.73
N PRO A 196 -0.87 21.12 5.90
CA PRO A 196 -2.29 20.84 5.70
C PRO A 196 -2.63 20.37 4.28
N ASP A 197 -2.03 20.95 3.26
CA ASP A 197 -2.25 20.51 1.88
C ASP A 197 -1.62 19.14 1.61
N LEU A 198 -0.44 18.83 2.19
CA LEU A 198 0.14 17.50 2.11
C LEU A 198 -0.81 16.41 2.65
N VAL A 199 -1.51 16.69 3.76
CA VAL A 199 -2.56 15.79 4.29
C VAL A 199 -3.72 15.66 3.31
N ARG A 200 -4.21 16.76 2.72
CA ARG A 200 -5.30 16.77 1.72
C ARG A 200 -4.92 15.96 0.48
N TYR A 201 -3.72 16.21 -0.06
CA TYR A 201 -3.22 15.47 -1.23
C TYR A 201 -3.08 13.97 -0.92
N TYR A 202 -2.52 13.61 0.23
CA TYR A 202 -2.42 12.20 0.61
C TYR A 202 -3.80 11.54 0.76
N ALA A 203 -4.75 12.23 1.37
CA ALA A 203 -6.13 11.74 1.53
C ALA A 203 -6.83 11.49 0.18
N CYS A 204 -6.58 12.32 -0.84
CA CYS A 204 -7.28 12.22 -2.12
C CYS A 204 -6.53 11.41 -3.18
N PHE A 205 -5.19 11.45 -3.19
CA PHE A 205 -4.35 10.83 -4.22
C PHE A 205 -3.63 9.57 -3.72
N GLY A 206 -3.54 9.39 -2.40
CA GLY A 206 -2.79 8.31 -1.79
C GLY A 206 -1.29 8.44 -1.95
N GLY A 207 -0.59 7.33 -1.71
CA GLY A 207 0.87 7.24 -1.81
C GLY A 207 1.38 6.61 -3.11
N THR A 208 0.55 6.40 -4.12
CA THR A 208 1.01 5.80 -5.39
C THR A 208 1.87 6.80 -6.17
N PRO A 209 3.19 6.52 -6.37
CA PRO A 209 4.12 7.49 -6.97
C PRO A 209 3.66 8.06 -8.31
N TYR A 210 3.03 7.23 -9.14
CA TYR A 210 2.49 7.69 -10.42
C TYR A 210 1.40 8.74 -10.23
N TYR A 211 0.46 8.55 -9.30
CA TYR A 211 -0.62 9.51 -9.05
C TYR A 211 -0.07 10.84 -8.53
N LEU A 212 0.88 10.77 -7.60
CA LEU A 212 1.56 11.94 -7.08
C LEU A 212 2.34 12.72 -8.17
N SER A 213 2.90 12.02 -9.16
CA SER A 213 3.62 12.63 -10.28
C SER A 213 2.71 13.41 -11.25
N LEU A 214 1.39 13.19 -11.21
CA LEU A 214 0.41 13.90 -12.03
C LEU A 214 0.01 15.27 -11.46
N ILE A 215 0.33 15.52 -10.19
CA ILE A 215 -0.03 16.76 -9.49
C ILE A 215 0.81 17.91 -10.05
N ASP A 216 0.14 18.95 -10.54
CA ASP A 216 0.79 20.20 -10.93
C ASP A 216 1.04 21.04 -9.69
N ARG A 217 2.31 21.26 -9.35
CA ARG A 217 2.75 22.00 -8.17
C ARG A 217 2.47 23.50 -8.23
N ARG A 218 2.08 24.01 -9.41
CA ARG A 218 1.72 25.44 -9.62
C ARG A 218 0.22 25.66 -9.51
N ALA A 219 -0.57 24.61 -9.56
CA ALA A 219 -2.02 24.66 -9.45
C ALA A 219 -2.47 24.46 -8.00
N SER A 220 -3.63 24.98 -7.67
CA SER A 220 -4.27 24.75 -6.37
C SER A 220 -4.66 23.27 -6.18
N PHE A 221 -5.01 22.91 -4.96
CA PHE A 221 -5.56 21.58 -4.68
C PHE A 221 -6.83 21.32 -5.48
N GLU A 222 -7.74 22.29 -5.51
CA GLU A 222 -9.03 22.23 -6.21
C GLU A 222 -8.85 22.07 -7.72
N GLU A 223 -7.90 22.81 -8.32
CA GLU A 223 -7.55 22.69 -9.74
C GLU A 223 -7.00 21.31 -10.08
N ASN A 224 -6.10 20.76 -9.26
CA ASN A 224 -5.55 19.43 -9.45
C ASN A 224 -6.62 18.34 -9.34
N VAL A 225 -7.47 18.41 -8.32
CA VAL A 225 -8.58 17.46 -8.14
C VAL A 225 -9.54 17.52 -9.33
N THR A 226 -9.97 18.72 -9.71
CA THR A 226 -10.88 18.89 -10.85
C THR A 226 -10.29 18.33 -12.14
N ARG A 227 -9.04 18.69 -12.44
CA ARG A 227 -8.35 18.26 -13.67
C ARG A 227 -8.14 16.74 -13.74
N LEU A 228 -7.83 16.10 -12.62
CA LEU A 228 -7.44 14.69 -12.60
C LEU A 228 -8.61 13.73 -12.42
N PHE A 229 -9.66 14.13 -11.69
CA PHE A 229 -10.77 13.26 -11.34
C PHE A 229 -12.10 13.63 -12.01
N PHE A 230 -12.36 14.91 -12.29
CA PHE A 230 -13.67 15.41 -12.73
C PHE A 230 -13.69 15.85 -14.20
N ARG A 231 -12.71 15.43 -14.99
CA ARG A 231 -12.69 15.59 -16.45
C ARG A 231 -12.51 14.24 -17.12
N LYS A 232 -13.14 14.02 -18.27
CA LYS A 232 -13.02 12.78 -19.06
C LYS A 232 -11.58 12.45 -19.43
N GLU A 233 -10.76 13.47 -19.70
CA GLU A 233 -9.34 13.36 -20.00
C GLU A 233 -8.48 13.20 -18.76
N GLY A 234 -9.06 13.30 -17.58
CA GLY A 234 -8.37 13.17 -16.30
C GLY A 234 -7.87 11.75 -16.09
N LEU A 235 -6.56 11.60 -15.85
CA LEU A 235 -5.94 10.27 -15.76
C LEU A 235 -6.42 9.44 -14.56
N LEU A 236 -7.06 10.06 -13.57
CA LEU A 236 -7.63 9.37 -12.41
C LEU A 236 -9.15 9.20 -12.49
N TYR A 237 -9.79 9.73 -13.55
CA TYR A 237 -11.23 9.60 -13.76
C TYR A 237 -11.71 8.15 -13.87
N GLU A 238 -11.02 7.31 -14.65
CA GLU A 238 -11.35 5.88 -14.78
C GLU A 238 -10.37 4.94 -14.09
N GLU A 239 -9.36 5.46 -13.40
CA GLU A 239 -8.24 4.67 -12.89
C GLU A 239 -8.65 3.49 -12.01
N PRO A 240 -9.58 3.63 -11.01
CA PRO A 240 -10.00 2.50 -10.20
C PRO A 240 -10.67 1.39 -11.02
N LEU A 241 -11.52 1.74 -11.97
CA LEU A 241 -12.20 0.78 -12.85
C LEU A 241 -11.21 0.07 -13.78
N MET A 242 -10.25 0.81 -14.33
CA MET A 242 -9.21 0.26 -15.21
C MET A 242 -8.32 -0.72 -14.45
N LEU A 243 -7.96 -0.43 -13.20
CA LEU A 243 -7.18 -1.34 -12.38
C LEU A 243 -7.96 -2.63 -12.09
N LEU A 244 -9.23 -2.55 -11.70
CA LEU A 244 -10.05 -3.73 -11.45
C LEU A 244 -10.22 -4.59 -12.70
N ARG A 245 -10.42 -4.00 -13.89
CA ARG A 245 -10.49 -4.72 -15.18
C ARG A 245 -9.21 -5.47 -15.51
N GLN A 246 -8.07 -4.99 -15.07
CA GLN A 246 -6.77 -5.60 -15.33
C GLN A 246 -6.46 -6.77 -14.36
N GLU A 247 -6.93 -6.68 -13.13
CA GLU A 247 -6.63 -7.65 -12.07
C GLU A 247 -7.73 -8.73 -11.93
N LEU A 248 -8.98 -8.43 -12.31
CA LEU A 248 -10.14 -9.25 -11.99
C LEU A 248 -10.95 -9.63 -13.24
N ARG A 249 -11.51 -10.84 -13.22
CA ARG A 249 -12.36 -11.35 -14.33
C ARG A 249 -13.77 -10.74 -14.32
N GLU A 250 -14.32 -10.45 -13.14
CA GLU A 250 -15.69 -9.89 -12.94
C GLU A 250 -15.64 -8.57 -12.18
N PRO A 251 -15.05 -7.51 -12.77
CA PRO A 251 -14.73 -6.27 -12.06
C PRO A 251 -15.96 -5.53 -11.51
N ALA A 252 -17.14 -5.71 -12.10
CA ALA A 252 -18.34 -4.97 -11.72
C ALA A 252 -18.78 -5.22 -10.27
N ILE A 253 -18.79 -6.47 -9.81
CA ILE A 253 -19.20 -6.81 -8.43
C ILE A 253 -18.18 -6.26 -7.43
N TYR A 254 -16.88 -6.39 -7.75
CA TYR A 254 -15.82 -5.85 -6.91
C TYR A 254 -15.92 -4.33 -6.80
N SER A 255 -16.21 -3.64 -7.91
CA SER A 255 -16.49 -2.20 -7.91
C SER A 255 -17.65 -1.84 -7.00
N SER A 256 -18.78 -2.57 -7.10
CA SER A 256 -19.95 -2.35 -6.23
C SER A 256 -19.61 -2.55 -4.75
N VAL A 257 -18.78 -3.54 -4.41
CA VAL A 257 -18.33 -3.77 -3.02
C VAL A 257 -17.47 -2.60 -2.53
N LEU A 258 -16.53 -2.10 -3.35
CA LEU A 258 -15.72 -0.94 -3.00
C LEU A 258 -16.56 0.33 -2.83
N GLY A 259 -17.50 0.58 -3.74
CA GLY A 259 -18.46 1.69 -3.65
C GLY A 259 -19.34 1.61 -2.40
N ALA A 260 -19.82 0.42 -2.05
CA ALA A 260 -20.57 0.20 -0.82
C ALA A 260 -19.75 0.56 0.43
N ILE A 261 -18.51 0.11 0.50
CA ILE A 261 -17.59 0.42 1.63
C ILE A 261 -17.29 1.92 1.68
N ALA A 262 -16.96 2.54 0.55
CA ALA A 262 -16.64 3.97 0.44
C ALA A 262 -17.81 4.86 0.90
N SER A 263 -19.04 4.42 0.65
CA SER A 263 -20.26 5.11 1.07
C SER A 263 -20.72 4.77 2.50
N GLY A 264 -19.88 4.07 3.31
CA GLY A 264 -20.08 3.83 4.74
C GLY A 264 -20.69 2.48 5.12
N ALA A 265 -21.04 1.59 4.16
CA ALA A 265 -21.42 0.22 4.46
C ALA A 265 -20.18 -0.59 4.84
N ASN A 266 -19.84 -0.65 6.11
CA ASN A 266 -18.57 -1.20 6.60
C ASN A 266 -18.68 -2.57 7.29
N THR A 267 -19.88 -3.09 7.52
CA THR A 267 -20.10 -4.45 8.04
C THR A 267 -20.51 -5.40 6.93
N PRO A 268 -20.20 -6.73 7.04
CA PRO A 268 -20.60 -7.69 6.00
C PRO A 268 -22.07 -7.64 5.63
N THR A 269 -22.96 -7.44 6.61
CA THR A 269 -24.40 -7.35 6.36
C THR A 269 -24.74 -6.09 5.54
N LEU A 270 -24.26 -4.92 5.96
CA LEU A 270 -24.53 -3.66 5.24
C LEU A 270 -23.93 -3.66 3.81
N ILE A 271 -22.75 -4.26 3.63
CA ILE A 271 -22.13 -4.37 2.30
C ILE A 271 -22.97 -5.28 1.41
N ALA A 272 -23.33 -6.48 1.90
CA ALA A 272 -24.12 -7.45 1.14
C ALA A 272 -25.49 -6.87 0.72
N ASP A 273 -26.18 -6.22 1.65
CA ASP A 273 -27.48 -5.58 1.41
C ASP A 273 -27.36 -4.46 0.36
N ARG A 274 -26.33 -3.64 0.43
CA ARG A 274 -26.13 -2.53 -0.52
C ARG A 274 -25.74 -3.00 -1.93
N VAL A 275 -24.93 -4.07 -2.03
CA VAL A 275 -24.52 -4.66 -3.30
C VAL A 275 -25.61 -5.55 -3.90
N GLY A 276 -26.56 -6.02 -3.10
CA GLY A 276 -27.62 -6.93 -3.54
C GLY A 276 -27.14 -8.38 -3.75
N ILE A 277 -26.17 -8.83 -2.95
CA ILE A 277 -25.65 -10.21 -3.00
C ILE A 277 -25.85 -10.93 -1.66
N GLU A 278 -25.81 -12.26 -1.69
CA GLU A 278 -25.84 -13.04 -0.48
C GLU A 278 -24.59 -12.84 0.38
N ARG A 279 -24.76 -12.73 1.70
CA ARG A 279 -23.67 -12.55 2.65
C ARG A 279 -22.60 -13.68 2.57
N THR A 280 -23.02 -14.90 2.26
CA THR A 280 -22.11 -16.05 2.07
C THR A 280 -21.15 -15.84 0.90
N SER A 281 -21.63 -15.25 -0.18
CA SER A 281 -20.85 -14.95 -1.39
C SER A 281 -19.90 -13.74 -1.19
N LEU A 282 -20.26 -12.80 -0.28
CA LEU A 282 -19.46 -11.59 -0.06
C LEU A 282 -18.04 -11.89 0.42
N SER A 283 -17.86 -12.93 1.25
CA SER A 283 -16.55 -13.30 1.79
C SER A 283 -15.51 -13.54 0.68
N LYS A 284 -15.90 -14.18 -0.43
CA LYS A 284 -15.03 -14.39 -1.60
C LYS A 284 -14.50 -13.07 -2.16
N TYR A 285 -15.38 -12.08 -2.31
CA TYR A 285 -15.02 -10.76 -2.87
C TYR A 285 -14.13 -9.97 -1.92
N LEU A 286 -14.46 -9.98 -0.62
CA LEU A 286 -13.65 -9.30 0.39
C LEU A 286 -12.25 -9.91 0.51
N ASN A 287 -12.12 -11.24 0.43
CA ASN A 287 -10.82 -11.91 0.46
C ASN A 287 -9.95 -11.50 -0.72
N VAL A 288 -10.51 -11.50 -1.94
CA VAL A 288 -9.79 -11.06 -3.14
C VAL A 288 -9.40 -9.57 -3.05
N LEU A 289 -10.30 -8.69 -2.60
CA LEU A 289 -9.98 -7.27 -2.42
C LEU A 289 -8.92 -7.06 -1.33
N SER A 290 -8.92 -7.91 -0.30
CA SER A 290 -7.88 -7.88 0.75
C SER A 290 -6.53 -8.38 0.24
N SER A 291 -6.48 -9.42 -0.59
CA SER A 291 -5.23 -9.87 -1.23
C SER A 291 -4.67 -8.84 -2.22
N LEU A 292 -5.53 -8.02 -2.81
CA LEU A 292 -5.12 -6.87 -3.64
C LEU A 292 -4.75 -5.63 -2.81
N TYR A 293 -4.81 -5.72 -1.47
CA TYR A 293 -4.56 -4.59 -0.57
C TYR A 293 -5.43 -3.36 -0.86
N LEU A 294 -6.68 -3.58 -1.29
CA LEU A 294 -7.67 -2.52 -1.52
C LEU A 294 -8.63 -2.38 -0.35
N VAL A 295 -8.81 -3.45 0.42
CA VAL A 295 -9.71 -3.50 1.58
C VAL A 295 -9.00 -4.18 2.74
N GLU A 296 -9.24 -3.70 3.96
CA GLU A 296 -8.82 -4.38 5.18
C GLU A 296 -10.00 -4.64 6.12
N LYS A 297 -9.93 -5.74 6.88
CA LYS A 297 -10.79 -5.95 8.04
C LYS A 297 -10.13 -5.32 9.27
N ALA A 298 -10.69 -4.24 9.78
CA ALA A 298 -10.28 -3.62 11.04
C ALA A 298 -11.10 -4.21 12.20
N VAL A 299 -10.46 -4.34 13.38
CA VAL A 299 -11.13 -4.78 14.62
C VAL A 299 -10.74 -3.85 15.76
N PRO A 300 -11.60 -3.67 16.78
CA PRO A 300 -11.25 -2.85 17.93
C PRO A 300 -9.96 -3.32 18.61
N TYR A 301 -9.18 -2.37 19.11
CA TYR A 301 -7.94 -2.66 19.83
C TYR A 301 -8.17 -3.70 20.93
N GLY A 302 -7.31 -4.72 20.97
CA GLY A 302 -7.39 -5.81 21.95
C GLY A 302 -8.25 -7.00 21.52
N GLU A 303 -9.03 -6.90 20.43
CA GLU A 303 -9.78 -8.03 19.90
C GLU A 303 -8.95 -8.87 18.93
N ASP A 304 -9.25 -10.17 18.84
CA ASP A 304 -8.67 -11.06 17.85
C ASP A 304 -9.30 -10.83 16.47
N ARG A 305 -8.45 -10.65 15.45
CA ARG A 305 -8.88 -10.35 14.08
C ARG A 305 -9.71 -11.46 13.45
N ALA A 306 -9.40 -12.72 13.77
CA ALA A 306 -10.10 -13.88 13.23
C ALA A 306 -11.49 -14.07 13.87
N GLY A 307 -11.58 -13.93 15.19
CA GLY A 307 -12.79 -14.22 15.96
C GLY A 307 -13.73 -13.04 16.17
N SER A 308 -13.29 -11.80 15.94
CA SER A 308 -14.11 -10.63 16.26
C SER A 308 -15.34 -10.49 15.36
N ARG A 309 -16.51 -10.35 16.00
CA ARG A 309 -17.79 -10.01 15.36
C ARG A 309 -17.98 -8.50 15.17
N LYS A 310 -17.10 -7.67 15.74
CA LYS A 310 -17.13 -6.20 15.64
C LYS A 310 -16.23 -5.68 14.52
N GLY A 311 -15.68 -6.60 13.71
CA GLY A 311 -14.84 -6.23 12.58
C GLY A 311 -15.62 -5.43 11.54
N ILE A 312 -14.98 -4.37 11.05
CA ILE A 312 -15.47 -3.54 9.94
C ILE A 312 -14.48 -3.59 8.79
N TYR A 313 -15.00 -3.38 7.58
CA TYR A 313 -14.17 -3.30 6.37
C TYR A 313 -13.94 -1.84 6.00
N ARG A 314 -12.70 -1.51 5.62
CA ARG A 314 -12.27 -0.18 5.21
C ARG A 314 -11.46 -0.26 3.93
N LEU A 315 -11.56 0.75 3.09
CA LEU A 315 -10.65 0.92 1.96
C LEU A 315 -9.27 1.33 2.49
N THR A 316 -8.22 0.76 1.89
CA THR A 316 -6.82 1.02 2.28
C THR A 316 -6.11 1.97 1.33
N GLU A 317 -6.71 2.24 0.17
CA GLU A 317 -6.15 3.12 -0.86
C GLU A 317 -6.93 4.43 -0.92
N PRO A 318 -6.33 5.57 -0.52
CA PRO A 318 -7.02 6.86 -0.46
C PRO A 318 -7.61 7.29 -1.81
N CYS A 319 -6.87 7.13 -2.91
CA CYS A 319 -7.32 7.52 -4.25
C CYS A 319 -8.61 6.78 -4.65
N PHE A 320 -8.69 5.48 -4.35
CA PHE A 320 -9.89 4.69 -4.61
C PHE A 320 -11.04 5.09 -3.70
N ALA A 321 -10.77 5.30 -2.40
CA ALA A 321 -11.77 5.73 -1.45
C ALA A 321 -12.37 7.09 -1.83
N TYR A 322 -11.51 8.04 -2.27
CA TYR A 322 -11.94 9.34 -2.78
C TYR A 322 -12.80 9.20 -4.03
N TRP A 323 -12.33 8.40 -4.99
CA TRP A 323 -13.03 8.19 -6.26
C TRP A 323 -14.43 7.59 -6.08
N TYR A 324 -14.55 6.49 -5.34
CA TYR A 324 -15.85 5.84 -5.10
C TYR A 324 -16.81 6.71 -4.30
N ARG A 325 -16.31 7.57 -3.42
CA ARG A 325 -17.14 8.41 -2.60
C ARG A 325 -17.58 9.70 -3.30
N PHE A 326 -16.70 10.32 -4.08
CA PHE A 326 -16.89 11.69 -4.56
C PHE A 326 -16.85 11.84 -6.08
N VAL A 327 -16.36 10.87 -6.83
CA VAL A 327 -16.28 10.94 -8.30
C VAL A 327 -17.33 10.03 -8.94
N GLU A 328 -17.40 8.76 -8.51
CA GLU A 328 -18.37 7.78 -9.04
C GLU A 328 -19.82 8.29 -9.05
N PRO A 329 -20.33 8.98 -7.99
CA PRO A 329 -21.69 9.49 -7.99
C PRO A 329 -21.98 10.56 -9.06
N TYR A 330 -20.96 11.16 -9.66
CA TYR A 330 -21.07 12.23 -10.63
C TYR A 330 -20.57 11.85 -12.03
N ILE A 331 -20.47 10.55 -12.32
CA ILE A 331 -20.00 10.08 -13.63
C ILE A 331 -20.87 10.63 -14.78
N ASP A 332 -22.17 10.63 -14.62
CA ASP A 332 -23.12 11.12 -15.64
C ASP A 332 -22.90 12.62 -15.92
N GLU A 333 -22.66 13.43 -14.91
CA GLU A 333 -22.36 14.86 -15.05
C GLU A 333 -21.00 15.07 -15.73
N ILE A 334 -20.00 14.27 -15.37
CA ILE A 334 -18.67 14.34 -16.01
C ILE A 334 -18.77 13.97 -17.49
N GLU A 335 -19.53 12.92 -17.84
CA GLU A 335 -19.78 12.51 -19.23
C GLU A 335 -20.55 13.56 -20.04
N GLN A 336 -21.33 14.41 -19.38
CA GLN A 336 -22.03 15.55 -19.99
C GLN A 336 -21.20 16.85 -20.00
N ASP A 337 -19.89 16.80 -19.73
CA ASP A 337 -18.98 17.95 -19.63
C ASP A 337 -19.32 18.94 -18.50
N ALA A 338 -20.10 18.49 -17.49
CA ALA A 338 -20.45 19.25 -16.29
C ALA A 338 -19.58 18.91 -15.06
N GLY A 339 -18.50 18.16 -15.22
CA GLY A 339 -17.65 17.69 -14.14
C GLY A 339 -17.01 18.81 -13.31
N GLU A 340 -16.75 19.99 -13.89
CA GLU A 340 -16.26 21.14 -13.11
C GLU A 340 -17.31 21.68 -12.11
N LEU A 341 -18.61 21.58 -12.44
CA LEU A 341 -19.69 21.94 -11.51
C LEU A 341 -19.76 20.92 -10.38
N ALA A 342 -19.70 19.63 -10.72
CA ALA A 342 -19.64 18.56 -9.71
C ALA A 342 -18.43 18.72 -8.77
N ALA A 343 -17.25 19.01 -9.31
CA ALA A 343 -16.05 19.24 -8.52
C ALA A 343 -16.21 20.41 -7.52
N ARG A 344 -16.82 21.52 -7.93
CA ARG A 344 -17.09 22.67 -7.04
C ARG A 344 -18.02 22.29 -5.91
N GLU A 345 -19.09 21.57 -6.22
CA GLU A 345 -20.05 21.11 -5.20
C GLU A 345 -19.36 20.20 -4.18
N VAL A 346 -18.65 19.17 -4.66
CA VAL A 346 -17.91 18.23 -3.80
C VAL A 346 -16.89 18.94 -2.92
N LEU A 347 -16.06 19.82 -3.50
CA LEU A 347 -14.96 20.45 -2.80
C LEU A 347 -15.40 21.54 -1.82
N SER A 348 -16.60 22.08 -1.97
CA SER A 348 -17.20 23.03 -1.04
C SER A 348 -17.87 22.37 0.17
N ALA A 349 -18.12 21.06 0.11
CA ALA A 349 -18.87 20.33 1.12
C ALA A 349 -18.00 20.00 2.37
N ASP A 350 -18.60 20.08 3.55
CA ASP A 350 -17.97 19.63 4.81
C ASP A 350 -17.60 18.14 4.81
N GLU A 351 -18.23 17.38 3.91
CA GLU A 351 -17.96 15.95 3.75
C GLU A 351 -16.53 15.63 3.35
N VAL A 352 -15.91 16.46 2.50
CA VAL A 352 -14.49 16.30 2.12
C VAL A 352 -13.59 16.53 3.33
N SER A 353 -13.89 17.53 4.16
CA SER A 353 -13.14 17.75 5.39
C SER A 353 -13.25 16.55 6.35
N THR A 354 -14.44 15.97 6.48
CA THR A 354 -14.67 14.75 7.28
C THR A 354 -13.90 13.57 6.70
N TYR A 355 -13.89 13.42 5.39
CA TYR A 355 -13.14 12.37 4.70
C TYR A 355 -11.63 12.52 4.92
N VAL A 356 -11.09 13.72 4.78
CA VAL A 356 -9.68 14.02 5.07
C VAL A 356 -9.35 13.71 6.53
N GLY A 357 -10.27 14.01 7.46
CA GLY A 357 -10.13 13.68 8.88
C GLY A 357 -9.90 12.20 9.14
N HIS A 358 -10.59 11.32 8.42
CA HIS A 358 -10.35 9.88 8.52
C HIS A 358 -8.93 9.47 8.06
N TRP A 359 -8.43 10.05 6.97
CA TRP A 359 -7.05 9.78 6.52
C TRP A 359 -6.01 10.45 7.42
N PHE A 360 -6.36 11.56 8.06
CA PHE A 360 -5.53 12.16 9.09
C PHE A 360 -5.30 11.22 10.28
N GLU A 361 -6.32 10.45 10.72
CA GLU A 361 -6.14 9.39 11.73
C GLU A 361 -5.14 8.32 11.29
N VAL A 362 -5.17 7.94 9.99
CA VAL A 362 -4.19 6.99 9.42
C VAL A 362 -2.78 7.56 9.46
N ILE A 363 -2.60 8.82 9.06
CA ILE A 363 -1.32 9.53 9.11
C ILE A 363 -0.80 9.62 10.55
N CYS A 364 -1.65 10.01 11.50
CA CYS A 364 -1.29 10.09 12.92
C CYS A 364 -0.84 8.73 13.48
N ARG A 365 -1.48 7.65 13.07
CA ARG A 365 -1.07 6.29 13.43
C ARG A 365 0.27 5.92 12.81
N GLU A 366 0.51 6.21 11.54
CA GLU A 366 1.81 5.97 10.89
C GLU A 366 2.91 6.75 11.59
N TRP A 367 2.69 8.03 11.88
CA TRP A 367 3.62 8.87 12.64
C TRP A 367 3.95 8.26 14.01
N THR A 368 2.92 7.84 14.75
CA THR A 368 3.11 7.24 16.07
C THR A 368 3.93 5.95 16.01
N ILE A 369 3.73 5.13 14.97
CA ILE A 369 4.54 3.92 14.74
C ILE A 369 6.00 4.29 14.44
N GLU A 370 6.24 5.33 13.66
CA GLU A 370 7.60 5.81 13.35
C GLU A 370 8.31 6.34 14.58
N GLN A 371 7.64 7.19 15.40
CA GLN A 371 8.18 7.70 16.66
C GLN A 371 8.50 6.56 17.63
N ALA A 372 7.64 5.54 17.68
CA ALA A 372 7.88 4.34 18.51
C ALA A 372 9.14 3.58 18.06
N LYS A 373 9.34 3.38 16.76
CA LYS A 373 10.53 2.71 16.19
C LYS A 373 11.82 3.47 16.49
N GLN A 374 11.76 4.79 16.52
CA GLN A 374 12.89 5.67 16.83
C GLN A 374 13.13 5.82 18.35
N GLY A 375 12.22 5.31 19.18
CA GLY A 375 12.31 5.44 20.64
C GLY A 375 12.02 6.85 21.14
N LEU A 376 11.30 7.67 20.37
CA LEU A 376 10.98 9.06 20.67
C LEU A 376 9.67 9.23 21.46
N LEU A 377 8.91 8.16 21.66
CA LEU A 377 7.72 8.19 22.53
C LEU A 377 8.10 7.99 24.01
N PRO A 378 7.36 8.58 24.95
CA PRO A 378 7.59 8.41 26.39
C PRO A 378 7.33 6.97 26.89
N LEU A 379 6.78 6.12 26.05
CA LEU A 379 6.52 4.70 26.28
C LEU A 379 7.06 3.88 25.12
N ALA A 380 7.24 2.56 25.31
CA ALA A 380 7.67 1.64 24.26
C ALA A 380 6.49 0.75 23.81
N PRO A 381 5.58 1.24 22.96
CA PRO A 381 4.41 0.48 22.53
C PRO A 381 4.81 -0.64 21.56
N ILE A 382 4.04 -1.72 21.55
CA ILE A 382 4.22 -2.87 20.67
C ILE A 382 2.95 -3.23 19.89
N LYS A 383 1.81 -2.64 20.25
CA LYS A 383 0.52 -2.82 19.57
C LYS A 383 -0.09 -1.46 19.27
N PHE A 384 -0.62 -1.33 18.06
CA PHE A 384 -1.23 -0.10 17.57
C PHE A 384 -2.62 -0.40 16.99
N GLY A 385 -3.56 0.50 17.15
CA GLY A 385 -4.92 0.35 16.63
C GLY A 385 -5.81 1.51 17.02
N SER A 386 -7.11 1.32 16.82
CA SER A 386 -8.20 2.18 17.28
C SER A 386 -9.22 1.34 18.02
N TRP A 387 -10.08 1.96 18.82
CA TRP A 387 -11.12 1.24 19.52
C TRP A 387 -12.47 1.88 19.21
N TRP A 388 -13.51 1.06 19.09
CA TRP A 388 -14.92 1.48 18.97
C TRP A 388 -15.85 0.46 19.60
N GLY A 389 -16.94 0.94 20.15
CA GLY A 389 -17.95 0.09 20.77
C GLY A 389 -18.77 0.79 21.84
N THR A 390 -19.50 0.03 22.62
CA THR A 390 -20.25 0.57 23.74
C THR A 390 -19.31 0.86 24.92
N ASN A 391 -19.22 2.12 25.32
CA ASN A 391 -18.46 2.52 26.48
C ASN A 391 -19.13 1.95 27.75
N PRO A 392 -18.41 1.17 28.57
CA PRO A 392 -19.00 0.51 29.74
C PRO A 392 -19.45 1.48 30.85
N VAL A 393 -18.91 2.71 30.87
CA VAL A 393 -19.24 3.74 31.86
C VAL A 393 -20.48 4.53 31.42
N THR A 394 -20.44 5.08 30.20
CA THR A 394 -21.52 5.95 29.67
C THR A 394 -22.66 5.17 29.04
N ARG A 395 -22.48 3.89 28.71
CA ARG A 395 -23.39 3.02 27.94
C ARG A 395 -23.74 3.55 26.55
N ALA A 396 -23.04 4.56 26.07
CA ALA A 396 -23.17 5.11 24.71
C ALA A 396 -22.11 4.48 23.78
N GLN A 397 -22.33 4.61 22.46
CA GLN A 397 -21.30 4.34 21.46
C GLN A 397 -20.17 5.36 21.61
N ASP A 398 -18.95 4.89 21.57
CA ASP A 398 -17.75 5.70 21.75
C ASP A 398 -16.60 5.11 20.94
N ASP A 399 -15.57 5.89 20.70
CA ASP A 399 -14.40 5.51 19.91
C ASP A 399 -13.12 6.17 20.46
N ILE A 400 -11.98 5.61 20.11
CA ILE A 400 -10.65 6.17 20.34
C ILE A 400 -9.89 6.03 19.02
N ASP A 401 -9.48 7.14 18.43
CA ASP A 401 -8.90 7.21 17.08
C ASP A 401 -7.56 6.47 17.01
N LEU A 402 -6.75 6.58 18.06
CA LEU A 402 -5.43 5.98 18.14
C LEU A 402 -5.15 5.39 19.52
N ILE A 403 -4.65 4.16 19.54
CA ILE A 403 -4.10 3.52 20.72
C ILE A 403 -2.74 2.93 20.37
N ALA A 404 -1.72 3.28 21.17
CA ALA A 404 -0.40 2.68 21.08
C ALA A 404 -0.02 2.10 22.45
N GLY A 405 -0.09 0.77 22.61
CA GLY A 405 -0.02 0.14 23.91
C GLY A 405 1.08 -0.91 24.05
N ASN A 406 1.53 -1.08 25.27
CA ASN A 406 2.37 -2.20 25.69
C ASN A 406 1.66 -2.99 26.81
N PRO A 407 0.94 -4.06 26.46
CA PRO A 407 0.19 -4.85 27.46
C PRO A 407 1.07 -5.48 28.53
N ARG A 408 2.35 -5.78 28.22
CA ARG A 408 3.29 -6.37 29.19
C ARG A 408 3.69 -5.36 30.26
N ARG A 409 3.83 -4.09 29.89
CA ARG A 409 4.16 -2.98 30.81
C ARG A 409 2.91 -2.30 31.37
N ARG A 410 1.72 -2.68 30.89
CA ARG A 410 0.41 -2.12 31.28
C ARG A 410 0.32 -0.61 31.06
N VAL A 411 0.99 -0.09 29.99
CA VAL A 411 1.03 1.31 29.63
C VAL A 411 0.48 1.51 28.22
N ALA A 412 -0.30 2.56 28.01
CA ALA A 412 -0.87 2.93 26.71
C ALA A 412 -0.86 4.45 26.47
N LEU A 413 -0.67 4.84 25.21
CA LEU A 413 -0.95 6.17 24.68
C LEU A 413 -2.32 6.11 24.00
N LEU A 414 -3.22 7.02 24.38
CA LEU A 414 -4.47 7.28 23.69
C LEU A 414 -4.34 8.55 22.88
N GLY A 415 -4.80 8.52 21.62
CA GLY A 415 -4.77 9.66 20.73
C GLY A 415 -6.15 10.04 20.23
N GLU A 416 -6.41 11.34 20.16
CA GLU A 416 -7.58 11.96 19.54
C GLU A 416 -7.12 12.77 18.34
N CYS A 417 -7.74 12.60 17.17
CA CYS A 417 -7.36 13.24 15.92
C CYS A 417 -8.45 14.22 15.47
N LYS A 418 -8.11 15.51 15.31
CA LYS A 418 -9.06 16.56 14.95
C LYS A 418 -8.61 17.33 13.72
N TRP A 419 -9.24 17.00 12.58
CA TRP A 419 -9.03 17.70 11.32
C TRP A 419 -10.11 18.78 11.14
N ARG A 420 -9.97 19.89 11.88
CA ARG A 420 -10.92 21.02 11.86
C ARG A 420 -10.17 22.33 12.01
N GLU A 421 -10.76 23.43 11.49
CA GLU A 421 -10.19 24.79 11.66
C GLU A 421 -10.16 25.23 13.12
N HIS A 422 -11.22 24.92 13.86
CA HIS A 422 -11.36 25.24 15.29
C HIS A 422 -11.68 23.97 16.07
N VAL A 423 -10.92 23.74 17.12
CA VAL A 423 -11.07 22.60 18.03
C VAL A 423 -11.24 23.11 19.44
N ASP A 424 -12.25 22.62 20.17
CA ASP A 424 -12.28 22.74 21.62
C ASP A 424 -11.29 21.72 22.21
N GLU A 425 -10.03 22.17 22.34
CA GLU A 425 -8.90 21.35 22.76
C GLU A 425 -9.07 20.82 24.17
N THR A 426 -9.64 21.63 25.07
CA THR A 426 -9.91 21.25 26.46
C THR A 426 -10.95 20.12 26.52
N GLN A 427 -12.06 20.27 25.81
CA GLN A 427 -13.11 19.25 25.75
C GLN A 427 -12.58 17.96 25.12
N ALA A 428 -11.75 18.07 24.06
CA ALA A 428 -11.12 16.90 23.43
C ALA A 428 -10.25 16.12 24.41
N MET A 429 -9.40 16.82 25.18
CA MET A 429 -8.55 16.19 26.18
C MET A 429 -9.34 15.58 27.34
N GLU A 430 -10.36 16.26 27.85
CA GLU A 430 -11.22 15.75 28.93
C GLU A 430 -11.97 14.47 28.52
N LYS A 431 -12.47 14.45 27.28
CA LYS A 431 -13.08 13.23 26.70
C LYS A 431 -12.07 12.11 26.56
N LEU A 432 -10.85 12.40 26.07
CA LEU A 432 -9.81 11.41 25.90
C LEU A 432 -9.39 10.80 27.24
N HIS A 433 -9.27 11.60 28.29
CA HIS A 433 -9.01 11.12 29.65
C HIS A 433 -10.11 10.17 30.15
N ALA A 434 -11.38 10.56 29.97
CA ALA A 434 -12.52 9.72 30.38
C ALA A 434 -12.56 8.36 29.65
N ARG A 435 -12.07 8.32 28.41
CA ARG A 435 -12.01 7.12 27.58
C ARG A 435 -10.94 6.12 28.04
N SER A 436 -9.98 6.50 28.87
CA SER A 436 -8.99 5.57 29.43
C SER A 436 -9.64 4.40 30.16
N ALA A 437 -10.80 4.62 30.78
CA ALA A 437 -11.61 3.61 31.47
C ALA A 437 -12.12 2.47 30.58
N VAL A 438 -12.13 2.68 29.25
CA VAL A 438 -12.56 1.66 28.28
C VAL A 438 -11.48 0.56 28.12
N LEU A 439 -10.20 0.91 28.28
CA LEU A 439 -9.08 0.00 28.05
C LEU A 439 -8.75 -0.81 29.29
N LYS A 440 -9.20 -2.05 29.31
CA LYS A 440 -8.87 -2.98 30.40
C LYS A 440 -7.41 -3.48 30.26
N GLY A 441 -6.74 -3.66 31.39
CA GLY A 441 -5.40 -4.24 31.42
C GLY A 441 -4.27 -3.22 31.31
N PHE A 442 -4.56 -1.93 31.37
CA PHE A 442 -3.62 -0.84 31.42
C PHE A 442 -3.81 -0.04 32.72
N ASP A 443 -2.73 0.41 33.32
CA ASP A 443 -2.74 1.15 34.58
C ASP A 443 -2.14 2.56 34.44
N ASP A 444 -1.33 2.76 33.41
CA ASP A 444 -0.67 4.03 33.14
C ASP A 444 -0.98 4.51 31.72
N PHE A 445 -1.37 5.77 31.60
CA PHE A 445 -1.85 6.34 30.34
C PHE A 445 -1.11 7.64 30.00
N PHE A 446 -0.76 7.73 28.71
CA PHE A 446 -0.32 8.93 28.02
C PHE A 446 -1.42 9.36 27.06
N TYR A 447 -1.45 10.65 26.71
CA TYR A 447 -2.50 11.24 25.89
C TYR A 447 -1.89 12.07 24.78
N ALA A 448 -2.40 11.93 23.56
CA ALA A 448 -1.94 12.69 22.41
C ALA A 448 -3.14 13.36 21.72
N LEU A 449 -3.03 14.67 21.49
CA LEU A 449 -3.99 15.41 20.68
C LEU A 449 -3.33 15.80 19.36
N PHE A 450 -3.85 15.25 18.28
CA PHE A 450 -3.43 15.56 16.92
C PHE A 450 -4.41 16.58 16.31
N THR A 451 -3.89 17.67 15.78
CA THR A 451 -4.71 18.75 15.26
C THR A 451 -4.22 19.28 13.92
N LYS A 452 -5.11 19.89 13.13
CA LYS A 452 -4.75 20.53 11.87
C LYS A 452 -3.76 21.69 12.12
N HIS A 453 -4.03 22.52 13.13
CA HIS A 453 -3.20 23.67 13.51
C HIS A 453 -2.57 23.45 14.89
N ALA A 454 -1.57 24.23 15.22
CA ALA A 454 -0.91 24.15 16.52
C ALA A 454 -1.89 24.39 17.67
N VAL A 455 -1.84 23.56 18.70
CA VAL A 455 -2.64 23.70 19.93
C VAL A 455 -2.27 25.00 20.67
N SER A 456 -3.27 25.63 21.27
CA SER A 456 -3.12 26.91 21.98
C SER A 456 -2.13 26.83 23.13
N SER A 457 -1.45 27.94 23.43
CA SER A 457 -0.53 28.02 24.57
C SER A 457 -1.26 27.79 25.91
N ALA A 458 -2.53 28.19 26.00
CA ALA A 458 -3.33 27.97 27.20
C ALA A 458 -3.55 26.50 27.49
N THR A 459 -3.89 25.70 26.46
CA THR A 459 -4.05 24.25 26.58
C THR A 459 -2.72 23.57 26.90
N LYS A 460 -1.63 23.97 26.25
CA LYS A 460 -0.28 23.46 26.56
C LYS A 460 0.13 23.71 28.00
N MET A 461 -0.19 24.91 28.54
CA MET A 461 0.07 25.22 29.94
C MET A 461 -0.81 24.42 30.92
N LYS A 462 -2.09 24.20 30.58
CA LYS A 462 -3.02 23.43 31.41
C LYS A 462 -2.58 21.97 31.56
N TYR A 463 -1.97 21.39 30.52
CA TYR A 463 -1.52 19.99 30.47
C TYR A 463 0.01 19.89 30.31
N ALA A 464 0.75 20.77 31.02
CA ALA A 464 2.21 20.85 30.95
C ALA A 464 2.89 19.73 31.78
N ASP A 465 2.71 18.48 31.40
CA ASP A 465 3.38 17.34 32.00
C ASP A 465 3.89 16.37 30.95
N GLU A 466 4.65 15.35 31.36
CA GLU A 466 5.27 14.34 30.49
C GLU A 466 4.25 13.40 29.82
N LYS A 467 3.01 13.39 30.26
CA LYS A 467 1.98 12.45 29.80
C LYS A 467 1.14 12.98 28.64
N HIS A 468 1.28 14.27 28.31
CA HIS A 468 0.50 14.92 27.26
C HIS A 468 1.36 15.33 26.08
N LEU A 469 0.96 14.91 24.88
CA LEU A 469 1.60 15.21 23.60
C LEU A 469 0.63 16.02 22.74
N PHE A 470 1.14 17.08 22.12
CA PHE A 470 0.37 17.94 21.21
C PHE A 470 1.07 17.99 19.87
N ILE A 471 0.43 17.45 18.83
CA ILE A 471 1.02 17.25 17.51
C ILE A 471 0.12 17.93 16.48
N SER A 472 0.63 18.93 15.80
CA SER A 472 -0.06 19.58 14.66
C SER A 472 0.27 18.88 13.34
N ALA A 473 -0.47 19.19 12.28
CA ALA A 473 -0.14 18.71 10.95
C ALA A 473 1.30 19.10 10.54
N ALA A 474 1.82 20.23 10.98
CA ALA A 474 3.21 20.65 10.71
C ALA A 474 4.21 19.70 11.37
N ASP A 475 3.97 19.28 12.61
CA ASP A 475 4.87 18.41 13.36
C ASP A 475 4.97 17.00 12.75
N LEU A 476 3.96 16.54 11.97
CA LEU A 476 3.97 15.23 11.31
C LEU A 476 5.05 15.12 10.23
N TYR A 477 5.48 16.24 9.65
CA TYR A 477 6.44 16.32 8.55
C TYR A 477 7.82 16.85 8.95
N THR A 478 8.00 17.18 10.22
CA THR A 478 9.33 17.49 10.77
C THR A 478 10.10 16.22 11.05
N ASP A 479 11.44 16.26 10.83
CA ASP A 479 12.36 15.15 11.14
C ASP A 479 12.60 15.00 12.64
#